data_ce0bc3b87d2182bd0236bba1b1c37bb3
#
_entry.id   ce0bc3b87d2182bd0236bba1b1c37bb3
#
_cell.length_a   1.000
_cell.length_b   1.000
_cell.length_c   1.000
_cell.angle_alpha   90.00
_cell.angle_beta   90.00
_cell.angle_gamma   90.00
#
_symmetry.space_group_name_H-M   'P 1'
#
loop_
_entity.id
_entity.type
_entity.pdbx_description
1 polymer ?
#
loop_
_entity_poly.entity_id
_entity_poly.type
_entity_poly.pdbx_seq_one_letter_code
_entity_poly.pdbx_strand_id
1 'polypeptide(L)'
;MNDRMILVVDDETELLEMVRSIFMRAGFTQVLTASSGEAALKVCKEKQPDMVILDVMMPGMDGFATLKELRRISKIPVLMLTARGEAEDKFAGFENGADDYLLKPFLPKELLFRVQAILKRAYPGKDRKVFFDTATVDL
;
A
#
# COMPACT_ATOMS: atom_id res chain seq x y z
N MET A 1 -13.31 -7.44 9.76
CA MET A 1 -12.96 -7.59 9.06
C MET A 1 -12.69 -7.05 7.82
N ASN A 2 -11.61 -7.20 7.40
CA ASN A 2 -11.19 -6.52 6.26
C ASN A 2 -10.81 -7.51 5.19
N ASP A 3 -11.66 -7.60 4.20
CA ASP A 3 -11.48 -8.56 3.12
C ASP A 3 -10.68 -7.98 1.96
N ARG A 4 -10.21 -6.76 2.11
CA ARG A 4 -9.40 -6.15 1.08
C ARG A 4 -8.06 -6.85 0.96
N MET A 5 -7.60 -7.03 -0.26
CA MET A 5 -6.32 -7.68 -0.53
C MET A 5 -5.24 -6.61 -0.65
N ILE A 6 -4.20 -6.72 0.18
CA ILE A 6 -3.12 -5.74 0.21
C ILE A 6 -1.84 -6.41 -0.30
N LEU A 7 -1.14 -5.74 -1.21
CA LEU A 7 0.16 -6.21 -1.68
C LEU A 7 1.24 -5.30 -1.10
N VAL A 8 2.22 -5.89 -0.44
CA VAL A 8 3.34 -5.15 0.14
C VAL A 8 4.59 -5.46 -0.66
N VAL A 9 5.30 -4.44 -1.13
CA VAL A 9 6.45 -4.59 -2.00
C VAL A 9 7.68 -3.95 -1.38
N ASP A 10 8.70 -4.74 -1.10
CA ASP A 10 9.94 -4.26 -0.53
C ASP A 10 10.99 -5.36 -0.72
N ASP A 11 12.25 -5.00 -0.94
CA ASP A 11 13.28 -5.99 -1.10
C ASP A 11 13.82 -6.52 0.24
N GLU A 12 13.42 -5.89 1.35
CA GLU A 12 13.84 -6.34 2.68
C GLU A 12 12.80 -7.29 3.25
N THR A 13 13.18 -8.55 3.38
CA THR A 13 12.27 -9.58 3.86
C THR A 13 11.72 -9.26 5.24
N GLU A 14 12.55 -8.72 6.11
CA GLU A 14 12.13 -8.43 7.47
C GLU A 14 11.04 -7.37 7.50
N LEU A 15 11.14 -6.38 6.64
CA LEU A 15 10.12 -5.35 6.57
C LEU A 15 8.81 -5.93 6.04
N LEU A 16 8.89 -6.80 5.03
CA LEU A 16 7.70 -7.45 4.52
C LEU A 16 6.97 -8.23 5.61
N GLU A 17 7.71 -8.98 6.41
CA GLU A 17 7.09 -9.76 7.48
C GLU A 17 6.51 -8.87 8.56
N MET A 18 7.20 -7.79 8.88
CA MET A 18 6.70 -6.86 9.88
C MET A 18 5.39 -6.23 9.43
N VAL A 19 5.35 -5.73 8.21
CA VAL A 19 4.16 -5.06 7.68
C VAL A 19 3.01 -6.05 7.56
N ARG A 20 3.31 -7.25 7.09
CA ARG A 20 2.30 -8.28 6.98
C ARG A 20 1.68 -8.58 8.36
N SER A 21 2.52 -8.69 9.36
CA SER A 21 2.06 -8.95 10.73
C SER A 21 1.17 -7.83 11.23
N ILE A 22 1.53 -6.58 10.95
CA ILE A 22 0.71 -5.45 11.35
C ILE A 22 -0.69 -5.57 10.76
N PHE A 23 -0.78 -5.88 9.47
CA PHE A 23 -2.08 -5.99 8.81
C PHE A 23 -2.89 -7.19 9.32
N MET A 24 -2.22 -8.31 9.51
CA MET A 24 -2.92 -9.49 9.99
C MET A 24 -3.53 -9.25 11.37
N ARG A 25 -2.80 -8.58 12.24
CA ARG A 25 -3.32 -8.24 13.57
C ARG A 25 -4.47 -7.25 13.51
N ALA A 26 -4.49 -6.44 12.46
CA ALA A 26 -5.57 -5.47 12.30
C ALA A 26 -6.80 -6.07 11.63
N GLY A 27 -6.77 -7.36 11.32
CA GLY A 27 -7.94 -8.03 10.77
C GLY A 27 -7.94 -8.23 9.27
N PHE A 28 -6.87 -7.83 8.59
CA PHE A 28 -6.77 -8.10 7.16
C PHE A 28 -6.46 -9.58 6.96
N THR A 29 -7.18 -10.22 6.06
CA THR A 29 -7.04 -11.65 5.84
C THR A 29 -6.26 -11.99 4.59
N GLN A 30 -6.04 -11.03 3.70
CA GLN A 30 -5.33 -11.28 2.46
C GLN A 30 -4.20 -10.26 2.28
N VAL A 31 -3.00 -10.67 2.67
CA VAL A 31 -1.83 -9.82 2.55
C VAL A 31 -0.78 -10.57 1.74
N LEU A 32 -0.47 -10.05 0.57
CA LEU A 32 0.51 -10.63 -0.33
C LEU A 32 1.80 -9.82 -0.26
N THR A 33 2.91 -10.46 -0.59
CA THR A 33 4.20 -9.78 -0.60
C THR A 33 4.90 -10.00 -1.92
N ALA A 34 5.75 -9.04 -2.29
CA ALA A 34 6.61 -9.15 -3.46
C ALA A 34 7.93 -8.48 -3.11
N SER A 35 9.04 -9.05 -3.59
CA SER A 35 10.36 -8.55 -3.22
C SER A 35 11.02 -7.72 -4.30
N SER A 36 10.31 -7.42 -5.38
CA SER A 36 10.84 -6.61 -6.48
C SER A 36 9.69 -5.95 -7.23
N GLY A 37 10.04 -4.95 -8.04
CA GLY A 37 9.05 -4.29 -8.87
C GLY A 37 8.43 -5.23 -9.90
N GLU A 38 9.28 -6.06 -10.51
CA GLU A 38 8.80 -7.02 -11.50
C GLU A 38 7.83 -8.01 -10.89
N ALA A 39 8.16 -8.53 -9.71
CA ALA A 39 7.29 -9.46 -9.02
C ALA A 39 5.97 -8.79 -8.64
N ALA A 40 6.04 -7.52 -8.23
CA ALA A 40 4.85 -6.78 -7.88
C ALA A 40 3.91 -6.61 -9.06
N LEU A 41 4.46 -6.28 -10.23
CA LEU A 41 3.64 -6.12 -11.42
C LEU A 41 2.95 -7.42 -11.81
N LYS A 42 3.66 -8.52 -11.66
CA LYS A 42 3.09 -9.83 -11.96
C LYS A 42 1.94 -10.14 -11.03
N VAL A 43 2.11 -9.89 -9.73
CA VAL A 43 1.06 -10.13 -8.75
C VAL A 43 -0.15 -9.25 -9.05
N CYS A 44 0.09 -8.00 -9.42
CA CYS A 44 -1.03 -7.10 -9.72
C CYS A 44 -1.84 -7.58 -10.91
N LYS A 45 -1.17 -8.13 -11.92
CA LYS A 45 -1.89 -8.67 -13.07
C LYS A 45 -2.67 -9.92 -12.74
N GLU A 46 -2.10 -10.79 -11.91
CA GLU A 46 -2.70 -12.08 -11.63
C GLU A 46 -3.74 -12.03 -10.52
N LYS A 47 -3.47 -11.27 -9.47
CA LYS A 47 -4.32 -11.27 -8.28
C LYS A 47 -5.17 -10.04 -8.14
N GLN A 48 -4.80 -8.96 -8.77
CA GLN A 48 -5.55 -7.70 -8.73
C GLN A 48 -5.86 -7.25 -7.30
N PRO A 49 -4.81 -6.97 -6.51
CA PRO A 49 -5.04 -6.53 -5.12
C PRO A 49 -5.80 -5.20 -5.09
N ASP A 50 -6.34 -4.89 -3.93
CA ASP A 50 -7.10 -3.66 -3.76
C ASP A 50 -6.21 -2.47 -3.47
N MET A 51 -4.99 -2.71 -3.03
CA MET A 51 -4.05 -1.65 -2.70
C MET A 51 -2.64 -2.19 -2.70
N VAL A 52 -1.67 -1.33 -3.06
CA VAL A 52 -0.25 -1.69 -3.06
C VAL A 52 0.49 -0.75 -2.12
N ILE A 53 1.35 -1.33 -1.28
CA ILE A 53 2.29 -0.57 -0.46
C ILE A 53 3.65 -0.83 -1.07
N LEU A 54 4.31 0.23 -1.53
CA LEU A 54 5.45 0.11 -2.42
C LEU A 54 6.63 0.91 -1.90
N ASP A 55 7.73 0.23 -1.65
CA ASP A 55 8.95 0.91 -1.22
C ASP A 55 9.57 1.66 -2.39
N VAL A 56 10.09 2.85 -2.11
CA VAL A 56 10.73 3.67 -3.14
C VAL A 56 12.07 3.09 -3.55
N MET A 57 12.88 2.70 -2.58
CA MET A 57 14.24 2.24 -2.86
C MET A 57 14.34 0.73 -2.95
N MET A 58 14.51 0.23 -4.16
CA MET A 58 14.72 -1.19 -4.41
C MET A 58 15.76 -1.35 -5.51
N PRO A 59 16.56 -2.41 -5.46
CA PRO A 59 17.53 -2.66 -6.54
C PRO A 59 16.81 -2.92 -7.86
N GLY A 60 17.44 -2.53 -8.94
CA GLY A 60 16.86 -2.71 -10.26
C GLY A 60 15.73 -1.73 -10.50
N MET A 61 14.52 -2.25 -10.71
CA MET A 61 13.35 -1.40 -10.90
C MET A 61 12.91 -0.84 -9.55
N ASP A 62 13.14 0.45 -9.31
CA ASP A 62 12.77 1.06 -8.03
C ASP A 62 11.26 1.30 -7.95
N GLY A 63 10.83 1.88 -6.81
CA GLY A 63 9.42 2.10 -6.58
C GLY A 63 8.76 3.04 -7.57
N PHE A 64 9.45 4.10 -7.95
CA PHE A 64 8.88 5.04 -8.91
C PHE A 64 8.72 4.41 -10.28
N ALA A 65 9.71 3.64 -10.71
CA ALA A 65 9.62 2.94 -12.00
C ALA A 65 8.51 1.91 -11.97
N THR A 66 8.37 1.20 -10.85
CA THR A 66 7.29 0.23 -10.68
C THR A 66 5.93 0.92 -10.74
N LEU A 67 5.79 2.05 -10.06
CA LEU A 67 4.53 2.78 -10.06
C LEU A 67 4.17 3.23 -11.47
N LYS A 68 5.14 3.72 -12.20
CA LYS A 68 4.92 4.17 -13.57
C LYS A 68 4.37 3.04 -14.44
N GLU A 69 5.00 1.87 -14.34
CA GLU A 69 4.53 0.72 -15.11
C GLU A 69 3.16 0.25 -14.63
N LEU A 70 2.93 0.28 -13.32
CA LEU A 70 1.66 -0.12 -12.77
C LEU A 70 0.53 0.78 -13.29
N ARG A 71 0.79 2.07 -13.43
CA ARG A 71 -0.22 3.01 -13.90
C ARG A 71 -0.61 2.79 -15.36
N ARG A 72 0.18 2.04 -16.10
CA ARG A 72 -0.19 1.69 -17.47
C ARG A 72 -1.27 0.63 -17.49
N ILE A 73 -1.36 -0.16 -16.43
CA ILE A 73 -2.29 -1.31 -16.41
C ILE A 73 -3.37 -1.21 -15.36
N SER A 74 -3.27 -0.27 -14.43
CA SER A 74 -4.20 -0.23 -13.31
C SER A 74 -4.24 1.13 -12.64
N LYS A 75 -5.38 1.45 -12.02
CA LYS A 75 -5.53 2.65 -11.20
C LYS A 75 -5.58 2.30 -9.73
N ILE A 76 -5.09 1.13 -9.39
CA ILE A 76 -5.09 0.65 -8.02
C ILE A 76 -4.40 1.66 -7.08
N PRO A 77 -4.96 1.89 -5.89
CA PRO A 77 -4.33 2.83 -4.94
C PRO A 77 -2.95 2.36 -4.52
N VAL A 78 -2.02 3.30 -4.38
CA VAL A 78 -0.65 3.01 -3.99
C VAL A 78 -0.20 3.94 -2.88
N LEU A 79 0.34 3.35 -1.80
CA LEU A 79 1.01 4.07 -0.74
C LEU A 79 2.50 3.81 -0.88
N MET A 80 3.28 4.88 -1.05
CA MET A 80 4.73 4.76 -1.19
C MET A 80 5.39 4.85 0.17
N LEU A 81 6.36 3.97 0.43
CA LEU A 81 7.19 4.06 1.62
C LEU A 81 8.52 4.69 1.23
N THR A 82 8.93 5.71 1.95
CA THR A 82 10.11 6.45 1.59
C THR A 82 10.96 6.74 2.83
N ALA A 83 12.28 6.74 2.67
CA ALA A 83 13.19 7.02 3.76
C ALA A 83 13.43 8.53 3.86
N ARG A 84 13.88 8.95 5.04
CA ARG A 84 14.29 10.32 5.22
C ARG A 84 15.42 10.60 4.22
N GLY A 85 15.38 11.71 3.57
CA GLY A 85 16.37 12.04 2.55
C GLY A 85 15.88 11.80 1.13
N GLU A 86 14.75 11.13 1.01
CA GLU A 86 14.13 10.93 -0.31
C GLU A 86 12.93 11.86 -0.48
N ALA A 87 12.83 12.87 0.39
CA ALA A 87 11.66 13.74 0.39
C ALA A 87 11.46 14.46 -0.93
N GLU A 88 12.55 14.78 -1.61
CA GLU A 88 12.46 15.48 -2.88
C GLU A 88 11.77 14.63 -3.95
N ASP A 89 11.86 13.33 -3.82
CA ASP A 89 11.28 12.43 -4.81
C ASP A 89 9.78 12.28 -4.66
N LYS A 90 9.22 12.78 -3.56
CA LYS A 90 7.78 12.72 -3.34
C LYS A 90 7.00 13.35 -4.49
N PHE A 91 7.48 14.49 -4.96
CA PHE A 91 6.75 15.21 -6.00
C PHE A 91 6.72 14.41 -7.29
N ALA A 92 7.82 13.76 -7.63
CA ALA A 92 7.86 12.92 -8.81
C ALA A 92 6.88 11.76 -8.66
N GLY A 93 6.78 11.19 -7.45
CA GLY A 93 5.85 10.11 -7.19
C GLY A 93 4.40 10.53 -7.34
N PHE A 94 4.05 11.69 -6.80
CA PHE A 94 2.69 12.19 -6.94
C PHE A 94 2.34 12.45 -8.38
N GLU A 95 3.29 12.96 -9.15
CA GLU A 95 3.07 13.15 -10.57
C GLU A 95 2.82 11.83 -11.28
N ASN A 96 3.39 10.75 -10.75
CA ASN A 96 3.22 9.44 -11.33
C ASN A 96 1.99 8.70 -10.80
N GLY A 97 1.25 9.32 -9.90
CA GLY A 97 -0.03 8.77 -9.47
C GLY A 97 -0.04 8.03 -8.14
N ALA A 98 0.90 8.31 -7.25
CA ALA A 98 0.84 7.77 -5.91
C ALA A 98 -0.30 8.45 -5.14
N ASP A 99 -0.95 7.69 -4.27
CA ASP A 99 -2.06 8.22 -3.48
C ASP A 99 -1.59 8.87 -2.18
N ASP A 100 -0.48 8.41 -1.64
CA ASP A 100 0.05 8.98 -0.41
C ASP A 100 1.47 8.47 -0.21
N TYR A 101 2.15 9.05 0.77
CA TYR A 101 3.51 8.68 1.15
C TYR A 101 3.58 8.48 2.64
N LEU A 102 4.43 7.55 3.08
CA LEU A 102 4.68 7.31 4.49
C LEU A 102 6.18 7.24 4.69
N LEU A 103 6.68 8.06 5.61
CA LEU A 103 8.11 8.17 5.86
C LEU A 103 8.58 7.08 6.81
N LYS A 104 9.67 6.41 6.47
CA LYS A 104 10.30 5.43 7.35
C LYS A 104 11.25 6.14 8.31
N PRO A 105 11.35 5.67 9.53
CA PRO A 105 10.55 4.62 10.16
C PRO A 105 9.16 5.12 10.53
N PHE A 106 8.18 4.25 10.48
CA PHE A 106 6.81 4.61 10.78
C PHE A 106 6.27 3.77 11.93
N LEU A 107 5.21 4.29 12.54
CA LEU A 107 4.51 3.54 13.58
C LEU A 107 3.43 2.67 12.94
N PRO A 108 3.14 1.49 13.49
CA PRO A 108 2.05 0.67 12.96
C PRO A 108 0.73 1.40 12.84
N LYS A 109 0.40 2.24 13.82
CA LYS A 109 -0.84 3.00 13.76
C LYS A 109 -0.87 3.97 12.58
N GLU A 110 0.27 4.55 12.29
CA GLU A 110 0.36 5.51 11.19
C GLU A 110 0.14 4.81 9.86
N LEU A 111 0.76 3.65 9.69
CA LEU A 111 0.58 2.86 8.49
C LEU A 111 -0.89 2.47 8.32
N LEU A 112 -1.51 1.94 9.36
CA LEU A 112 -2.90 1.50 9.30
C LEU A 112 -3.84 2.66 9.03
N PHE A 113 -3.59 3.81 9.64
CA PHE A 113 -4.43 4.98 9.45
C PHE A 113 -4.42 5.41 7.97
N ARG A 114 -3.23 5.47 7.37
CA ARG A 114 -3.13 5.90 5.98
C ARG A 114 -3.74 4.89 5.03
N VAL A 115 -3.51 3.60 5.29
CA VAL A 115 -4.09 2.56 4.47
C VAL A 115 -5.61 2.61 4.52
N GLN A 116 -6.17 2.73 5.71
CA GLN A 116 -7.62 2.78 5.83
C GLN A 116 -8.21 4.03 5.19
N ALA A 117 -7.51 5.16 5.30
CA ALA A 117 -7.97 6.38 4.66
C ALA A 117 -7.99 6.24 3.14
N ILE A 118 -6.95 5.62 2.59
CA ILE A 118 -6.87 5.40 1.14
C ILE A 118 -7.97 4.45 0.67
N LEU A 119 -8.14 3.33 1.38
CA LEU A 119 -9.14 2.35 1.01
C LEU A 119 -10.55 2.92 1.08
N LYS A 120 -10.81 3.72 2.11
CA LYS A 120 -12.11 4.33 2.26
C LYS A 120 -12.40 5.30 1.13
N ARG A 121 -11.41 6.04 0.70
CA ARG A 121 -11.56 6.98 -0.39
C ARG A 121 -11.75 6.27 -1.72
N ALA A 122 -11.00 5.17 -1.93
CA ALA A 122 -11.05 4.43 -3.18
C ALA A 122 -12.29 3.57 -3.30
N TYR A 123 -12.79 3.03 -2.17
CA TYR A 123 -13.91 2.09 -2.18
C TYR A 123 -14.95 2.48 -1.13
N PRO A 124 -15.55 3.66 -1.28
CA PRO A 124 -16.35 4.24 -0.19
C PRO A 124 -17.59 3.44 0.22
N GLY A 125 -18.26 2.81 -0.72
CA GLY A 125 -19.50 2.13 -0.41
C GLY A 125 -19.32 0.94 0.52
N LYS A 126 -18.38 0.10 0.22
CA LYS A 126 -18.16 -1.13 0.97
C LYS A 126 -17.61 -0.86 2.37
N ASP A 127 -16.62 0.02 2.44
CA ASP A 127 -15.96 0.26 3.71
C ASP A 127 -16.86 1.00 4.67
N ARG A 128 -17.69 1.88 4.15
CA ARG A 128 -18.60 2.63 4.99
C ARG A 128 -19.60 1.72 5.68
N LYS A 129 -20.04 0.70 4.97
CA LYS A 129 -20.96 -0.24 5.52
C LYS A 129 -20.38 -0.94 6.75
N VAL A 130 -19.13 -1.34 6.65
CA VAL A 130 -18.45 -1.99 7.75
C VAL A 130 -18.32 -1.06 8.94
N PHE A 131 -18.01 0.20 8.70
CA PHE A 131 -17.84 1.16 9.78
C PHE A 131 -19.13 1.42 10.52
N PHE A 132 -20.23 1.50 9.83
CA PHE A 132 -21.50 1.72 10.50
C PHE A 132 -21.88 0.56 11.39
N ASP A 133 -21.52 -0.61 10.97
CA ASP A 133 -21.81 -1.76 11.78
C ASP A 133 -21.07 -1.76 13.09
N THR A 134 -19.94 -1.13 13.11
CA THR A 134 -19.19 -1.05 14.32
C THR A 134 -19.52 0.16 15.13
N ALA A 135 -20.17 1.02 14.78
CA ALA A 135 -20.54 2.03 15.37
C ALA A 135 -20.47 3.11 15.59
N THR A 136 -20.35 2.98 15.32
CA THR A 136 -20.24 3.76 15.17
C THR A 136 -19.92 4.54 15.02
N VAL A 137 -20.29 4.86 14.86
CA VAL A 137 -19.91 5.42 14.42
C VAL A 137 -19.46 6.16 14.47
N ASP A 138 -19.37 6.32 14.63
CA ASP A 138 -18.97 6.91 14.47
C ASP A 138 -18.66 7.54 14.37
N LEU A 139 -18.99 7.73 14.38
CA LEU A 139 -18.92 8.15 13.99
C LEU A 139 -18.64 8.59 14.01
#